data_f95238fac7de9d402283718f3a4e1c61
#
_entry.id   f95238fac7de9d402283718f3a4e1c61
#
_cell.length_a   1.000
_cell.length_b   1.000
_cell.length_c   1.000
_cell.angle_alpha   90.00
_cell.angle_beta   90.00
_cell.angle_gamma   90.00
#
_symmetry.space_group_name_H-M   'P 1'
#
loop_
_entity.id
_entity.type
_entity.pdbx_description
1 polymer ?
#
loop_
_entity_poly.entity_id
_entity_poly.type
_entity_poly.pdbx_seq_one_letter_code
_entity_poly.pdbx_strand_id
1 'polypeptide(L)' 'KGMAVDIACNSGLERLKIFSGLVKAGFTRVGISDKGGFIHADCDDSKIDSLWIY' A
#
# COMPACT_ATOMS: atom_id res chain seq x y z
N LYS A 1 -7.17 1.30 -15.67
CA LYS A 1 -6.46 2.21 -15.12
C LYS A 1 -6.59 2.32 -13.69
N GLY A 2 -5.87 2.56 -13.02
CA GLY A 2 -5.92 2.65 -11.64
C GLY A 2 -5.10 3.80 -11.12
N MET A 3 -5.21 4.05 -9.85
CA MET A 3 -4.38 5.03 -9.18
C MET A 3 -3.26 4.29 -8.47
N ALA A 4 -2.12 4.94 -8.38
CA ALA A 4 -0.99 4.38 -7.65
C ALA A 4 -0.38 5.48 -6.79
N VAL A 5 -0.04 5.15 -5.55
CA VAL A 5 0.56 6.09 -4.62
C VAL A 5 1.66 5.40 -3.81
N ASP A 6 2.65 6.18 -3.41
CA ASP A 6 3.66 5.74 -2.45
C ASP A 6 3.59 6.68 -1.26
N ILE A 7 3.46 6.15 -0.07
CA ILE A 7 3.29 6.94 1.14
C ILE A 7 4.42 6.63 2.11
N ALA A 8 5.18 7.64 2.48
CA ALA A 8 6.27 7.48 3.44
C ALA A 8 5.72 7.11 4.81
N CYS A 9 6.37 6.17 5.47
CA CYS A 9 6.01 5.80 6.84
C CYS A 9 7.24 5.27 7.57
N ASN A 10 7.35 5.61 8.84
CA ASN A 10 8.56 5.33 9.60
C ASN A 10 8.36 4.40 10.79
N SER A 11 7.17 3.95 11.05
CA SER A 11 6.91 3.11 12.21
C SER A 11 5.82 2.11 11.93
N GLY A 12 5.77 1.09 12.76
CA GLY A 12 4.72 0.07 12.63
C GLY A 12 3.33 0.65 12.85
N LEU A 13 3.21 1.63 13.74
CA LEU A 13 1.91 2.26 13.97
C LEU A 13 1.46 3.05 12.77
N GLU A 14 2.35 3.83 12.17
CA GLU A 14 2.03 4.56 10.95
C GLU A 14 1.65 3.60 9.83
N ARG A 15 2.40 2.50 9.71
CA ARG A 15 2.16 1.49 8.70
C ARG A 15 0.74 0.91 8.84
N LEU A 16 0.37 0.60 10.07
CA LEU A 16 -0.96 0.04 10.32
C LEU A 16 -2.07 1.02 9.95
N LYS A 17 -1.90 2.28 10.34
CA LYS A 17 -2.90 3.30 10.05
C LYS A 17 -3.05 3.55 8.55
N ILE A 18 -1.92 3.64 7.86
CA ILE A 18 -1.92 3.88 6.42
C ILE A 18 -2.53 2.69 5.69
N PHE A 19 -2.10 1.49 6.04
CA PHE A 19 -2.63 0.28 5.44
C PHE A 19 -4.14 0.18 5.61
N SER A 20 -4.62 0.42 6.83
CA SER A 20 -6.06 0.36 7.12
C SER A 20 -6.83 1.37 6.28
N GLY A 21 -6.29 2.58 6.16
CA GLY A 21 -6.92 3.61 5.36
C GLY A 21 -6.97 3.27 3.89
N LEU A 22 -5.90 2.68 3.37
CA LEU A 22 -5.83 2.30 1.97
C LEU A 22 -6.84 1.20 1.64
N VAL A 23 -6.96 0.21 2.52
CA VAL A 23 -7.93 -0.86 2.32
C VAL A 23 -9.35 -0.31 2.33
N LYS A 24 -9.65 0.57 3.26
CA LYS A 24 -10.98 1.20 3.31
C LYS A 24 -11.26 2.05 2.09
N ALA A 25 -10.24 2.65 1.53
CA ALA A 25 -10.39 3.50 0.34
C ALA A 25 -10.53 2.70 -0.95
N GLY A 26 -10.37 1.38 -0.89
CA GLY A 26 -10.59 0.52 -2.05
C GLY A 26 -9.33 0.13 -2.80
N PHE A 27 -8.15 0.41 -2.26
CA PHE A 27 -6.93 -0.07 -2.89
C PHE A 27 -6.81 -1.58 -2.69
N THR A 28 -6.54 -2.28 -3.77
CA THR A 28 -6.56 -3.74 -3.76
C THR A 28 -5.17 -4.35 -3.88
N ARG A 29 -4.17 -3.53 -4.10
CA ARG A 29 -2.80 -3.98 -4.24
C ARG A 29 -1.92 -3.12 -3.35
N VAL A 30 -1.25 -3.71 -2.38
CA VAL A 30 -0.46 -2.97 -1.40
C VAL A 30 0.90 -3.64 -1.23
N GLY A 31 1.95 -2.85 -1.32
CA GLY A 31 3.31 -3.33 -1.09
C GLY A 31 3.95 -2.56 0.05
N ILE A 32 4.59 -3.26 0.97
CA ILE A 32 5.23 -2.64 2.11
C ILE A 32 6.74 -2.76 1.96
N SER A 33 7.41 -1.62 1.97
CA SER A 33 8.87 -1.57 1.93
C SER A 33 9.41 -1.09 3.27
N ASP A 34 9.95 -2.02 4.04
CA ASP A 34 10.55 -1.68 5.32
C ASP A 34 11.82 -0.87 5.12
N LYS A 35 12.69 -1.31 4.23
CA LYS A 35 13.94 -0.60 3.98
C LYS A 35 13.72 0.76 3.35
N GLY A 36 12.77 0.85 2.44
CA GLY A 36 12.47 2.10 1.78
C GLY A 36 11.64 3.05 2.61
N GLY A 37 11.01 2.55 3.66
CA GLY A 37 10.20 3.39 4.52
C GLY A 37 8.95 3.90 3.86
N PHE A 38 8.31 3.08 3.01
CA PHE A 38 7.09 3.51 2.33
C PHE A 38 6.13 2.35 2.13
N ILE A 39 4.89 2.70 1.86
CA ILE A 39 3.88 1.75 1.41
C ILE A 39 3.43 2.19 0.03
N HIS A 40 3.47 1.25 -0.89
CA HIS A 40 2.93 1.45 -2.23
C HIS A 40 1.52 0.87 -2.28
N ALA A 41 0.61 1.57 -2.94
CA ALA A 41 -0.73 1.04 -3.14
C ALA A 41 -1.21 1.39 -4.54
N ASP A 42 -1.94 0.46 -5.13
CA ASP A 42 -2.58 0.73 -6.41
C ASP A 42 -3.88 -0.06 -6.52
N CYS A 43 -4.65 0.24 -7.54
CA CYS A 43 -5.88 -0.46 -7.84
C CYS A 43 -5.94 -0.82 -9.32
N ASP A 44 -4.87 -1.39 -9.82
CA ASP A 44 -4.75 -1.78 -11.22
C ASP A 44 -5.60 -3.03 -11.48
N ASP A 45 -6.68 -2.86 -12.22
CA ASP A 45 -7.61 -3.95 -12.52
C ASP A 45 -7.01 -5.05 -13.37
N SER A 46 -5.91 -4.78 -14.04
CA SER A 46 -5.30 -5.79 -14.88
C SER A 46 -4.42 -6.75 -14.10
N LYS A 47 -4.29 -6.55 -12.80
CA LYS A 47 -3.43 -7.39 -11.96
C LYS A 47 -4.24 -7.96 -10.80
N ILE A 48 -3.71 -9.04 -10.23
CA ILE A 48 -4.36 -9.72 -9.12
C ILE A 48 -4.24 -8.90 -7.85
N ASP A 49 -5.32 -8.81 -7.08
CA ASP A 49 -5.30 -8.20 -5.75
C ASP A 49 -4.25 -8.88 -4.90
N SER A 50 -3.45 -8.12 -4.21
CA SER A 50 -2.29 -8.67 -3.54
C SER A 50 -1.75 -7.76 -2.44
N LEU A 51 -1.16 -8.38 -1.44
CA LEU A 51 -0.35 -7.68 -0.44
C LEU A 51 1.03 -8.31 -0.50
N TRP A 52 2.05 -7.50 -0.69
CA TRP A 52 3.42 -8.06 -0.77
C TRP A 52 4.39 -7.24 0.07
N ILE A 53 5.53 -7.86 0.35
CA ILE A 53 6.61 -7.21 1.09
C ILE A 53 7.80 -7.11 0.14
N TYR A 54 8.38 -5.94 0.09
CA TYR A 54 9.59 -5.74 -0.70
C TYR A 54 10.78 -6.43 -0.06
#